data_5d625e278178e7d9d5ef31e58892967c
#
_entry.id   5d625e278178e7d9d5ef31e58892967c
#
_cell.length_a   1.000
_cell.length_b   1.000
_cell.length_c   1.000
_cell.angle_alpha   90.00
_cell.angle_beta   90.00
_cell.angle_gamma   90.00
#
_symmetry.space_group_name_H-M   'P 1'
#
loop_
_entity.id
_entity.type
_entity.pdbx_description
1 polymer ?
#
loop_
_entity_poly.entity_id
_entity_poly.type
_entity_poly.pdbx_seq_one_letter_code
_entity_poly.pdbx_strand_id
1 'polypeptide(L)'
;MSEDAKPQNEKLLARIDSPADLRGLSREQLPALADELRDFIVNAVSRTGGHLSSNLGTVELTIALHYVFNTPRDRLVWDVGHQSYPHKILTGRRDQMATLRQYQGLSGFPRRTESEYDTFGVGHSSTSIAAAMGMAVASRNLGENQGPERRRHVAVIGDGAMSAGMAFEALNNAGVMRDVDLLVILNDNDMSISPAVGAMNHYLARILSARPLVKARDVARQMLSVVPPMYELARKLEEHAKGMLVPATLFEELGFTYFGPIDGHDLDALVPTLQNLREMHGPLFLHVITRKGQGYKLAESDPVLYHGPGKFDPAEGIKRPLTPPTKPTYTQVFSDWVCDMAEVEPRLVAVTPAMREGSGLVEFEKRFPQRYFDVGIAEQHAVTFAAGMACDGLVPVVAIYSTFLQRAYDQLLHDVALQDLPVVFALDRSGLVGADGATHAGVYDYAFLRCVPNMVIMAPADENECRQMLYSAVRYHAPVAVRYPRGTGPGVPAQKEFTELPRGKAEVRRQGKRIAILAFGSMVAPAMTAGEALDATVVNMRFVKPIDADLIRELAATHDAFVTVEEHVVMGGAGSACLEVLAEAGIEKPVLLLGLPDRYIEHGEHALLLRLEGLDGPGIEKRIRERFPEA
;
A
#
# COMPACT_ATOMS: atom_id res chain seq x y z
N MET A 1 0.97 -47.53 -42.89
CA MET A 1 0.03 -47.26 -41.82
C MET A 1 0.84 -46.52 -40.76
N SER A 2 0.75 -45.21 -40.78
CA SER A 2 1.44 -44.30 -39.84
C SER A 2 0.61 -44.28 -38.55
N GLU A 3 1.23 -44.67 -37.45
CA GLU A 3 0.70 -44.45 -36.12
C GLU A 3 0.63 -42.94 -35.87
N ASP A 4 -0.57 -42.44 -35.67
CA ASP A 4 -0.83 -41.08 -35.24
C ASP A 4 -0.17 -40.86 -33.86
N ALA A 5 0.90 -40.07 -33.84
CA ALA A 5 1.46 -39.52 -32.61
C ALA A 5 0.39 -38.64 -31.96
N LYS A 6 -0.19 -39.09 -30.83
CA LYS A 6 -1.01 -38.25 -29.97
C LYS A 6 -0.23 -36.99 -29.64
N PRO A 7 -0.80 -35.78 -29.73
CA PRO A 7 -0.13 -34.57 -29.38
C PRO A 7 0.27 -34.64 -27.89
N GLN A 8 1.55 -34.41 -27.64
CA GLN A 8 2.10 -34.23 -26.28
C GLN A 8 1.25 -33.18 -25.56
N ASN A 9 0.88 -33.47 -24.34
CA ASN A 9 0.06 -32.73 -23.40
C ASN A 9 0.45 -31.23 -23.37
N GLU A 10 -0.18 -30.43 -24.23
CA GLU A 10 -0.02 -28.97 -24.18
C GLU A 10 -0.63 -28.48 -22.86
N LYS A 11 0.12 -27.73 -22.06
CA LYS A 11 -0.32 -27.21 -20.76
C LYS A 11 -1.62 -26.43 -20.91
N LEU A 12 -2.57 -26.65 -20.01
CA LEU A 12 -3.87 -25.95 -20.03
C LEU A 12 -3.70 -24.42 -20.01
N LEU A 13 -2.81 -23.93 -19.18
CA LEU A 13 -2.53 -22.50 -19.05
C LEU A 13 -2.03 -21.86 -20.36
N ALA A 14 -1.32 -22.61 -21.21
CA ALA A 14 -0.84 -22.11 -22.49
C ALA A 14 -1.98 -21.78 -23.48
N ARG A 15 -3.17 -22.35 -23.25
CA ARG A 15 -4.37 -22.18 -24.08
C ARG A 15 -5.33 -21.12 -23.57
N ILE A 16 -4.99 -20.43 -22.45
CA ILE A 16 -5.84 -19.43 -21.81
C ILE A 16 -5.24 -18.05 -22.09
N ASP A 17 -5.84 -17.31 -23.00
CA ASP A 17 -5.51 -15.92 -23.29
C ASP A 17 -6.59 -14.94 -22.79
N SER A 18 -7.77 -15.47 -22.47
CA SER A 18 -8.89 -14.69 -21.95
C SER A 18 -9.77 -15.51 -21.00
N PRO A 19 -10.60 -14.86 -20.18
CA PRO A 19 -11.62 -15.55 -19.39
C PRO A 19 -12.64 -16.35 -20.23
N ALA A 20 -12.80 -16.03 -21.50
CA ALA A 20 -13.65 -16.81 -22.41
C ALA A 20 -13.07 -18.21 -22.67
N ASP A 21 -11.74 -18.31 -22.84
CA ASP A 21 -11.05 -19.59 -23.01
C ASP A 21 -11.14 -20.43 -21.74
N LEU A 22 -10.98 -19.80 -20.58
CA LEU A 22 -11.14 -20.45 -19.27
C LEU A 22 -12.55 -21.08 -19.11
N ARG A 23 -13.60 -20.36 -19.51
CA ARG A 23 -14.98 -20.88 -19.46
C ARG A 23 -15.24 -22.03 -20.42
N GLY A 24 -14.37 -22.25 -21.41
CA GLY A 24 -14.39 -23.39 -22.30
C GLY A 24 -13.83 -24.68 -21.69
N LEU A 25 -13.18 -24.63 -20.53
CA LEU A 25 -12.67 -25.82 -19.82
C LEU A 25 -13.79 -26.55 -19.09
N SER A 26 -13.66 -27.90 -18.98
CA SER A 26 -14.51 -28.65 -18.06
C SER A 26 -14.12 -28.42 -16.60
N ARG A 27 -15.04 -28.63 -15.65
CA ARG A 27 -14.78 -28.42 -14.23
C ARG A 27 -13.63 -29.28 -13.71
N GLU A 28 -13.51 -30.50 -14.23
CA GLU A 28 -12.46 -31.47 -13.87
C GLU A 28 -11.05 -31.00 -14.28
N GLN A 29 -10.95 -30.06 -15.22
CA GLN A 29 -9.68 -29.48 -15.67
C GLN A 29 -9.22 -28.32 -14.78
N LEU A 30 -10.11 -27.69 -14.02
CA LEU A 30 -9.79 -26.50 -13.23
C LEU A 30 -8.73 -26.73 -12.15
N PRO A 31 -8.71 -27.88 -11.42
CA PRO A 31 -7.63 -28.14 -10.45
C PRO A 31 -6.25 -28.24 -11.12
N ALA A 32 -6.13 -28.90 -12.29
CA ALA A 32 -4.88 -28.97 -13.02
C ALA A 32 -4.41 -27.58 -13.51
N LEU A 33 -5.36 -26.74 -13.97
CA LEU A 33 -5.06 -25.34 -14.31
C LEU A 33 -4.55 -24.55 -13.09
N ALA A 34 -5.12 -24.77 -11.90
CA ALA A 34 -4.69 -24.11 -10.68
C ALA A 34 -3.23 -24.45 -10.34
N ASP A 35 -2.83 -25.70 -10.49
CA ASP A 35 -1.45 -26.14 -10.28
C ASP A 35 -0.48 -25.50 -11.29
N GLU A 36 -0.84 -25.52 -12.58
CA GLU A 36 -0.01 -24.88 -13.64
C GLU A 36 0.13 -23.36 -13.41
N LEU A 37 -0.95 -22.69 -13.01
CA LEU A 37 -0.97 -21.25 -12.74
C LEU A 37 -0.09 -20.92 -11.52
N ARG A 38 -0.16 -21.73 -10.48
CA ARG A 38 0.67 -21.59 -9.27
C ARG A 38 2.15 -21.72 -9.58
N ASP A 39 2.54 -22.77 -10.31
CA ASP A 39 3.92 -22.98 -10.76
C ASP A 39 4.41 -21.81 -11.62
N PHE A 40 3.57 -21.29 -12.50
CA PHE A 40 3.90 -20.16 -13.34
C PHE A 40 4.16 -18.90 -12.49
N ILE A 41 3.31 -18.60 -11.50
CA ILE A 41 3.46 -17.46 -10.60
C ILE A 41 4.77 -17.55 -9.81
N VAL A 42 5.07 -18.71 -9.21
CA VAL A 42 6.34 -18.91 -8.47
C VAL A 42 7.54 -18.63 -9.37
N ASN A 43 7.54 -19.19 -10.59
CA ASN A 43 8.63 -19.01 -11.56
C ASN A 43 8.75 -17.55 -12.06
N ALA A 44 7.64 -16.85 -12.27
CA ALA A 44 7.64 -15.47 -12.71
C ALA A 44 8.18 -14.54 -11.60
N VAL A 45 7.60 -14.63 -10.40
CA VAL A 45 7.96 -13.77 -9.25
C VAL A 45 9.39 -14.03 -8.78
N SER A 46 9.88 -15.27 -8.84
CA SER A 46 11.26 -15.58 -8.48
C SER A 46 12.30 -14.81 -9.32
N ARG A 47 11.95 -14.45 -10.57
CA ARG A 47 12.82 -13.70 -11.51
C ARG A 47 12.64 -12.19 -11.42
N THR A 48 11.43 -11.71 -11.17
CA THR A 48 11.10 -10.29 -11.17
C THR A 48 11.09 -9.67 -9.78
N GLY A 49 10.84 -10.47 -8.74
CA GLY A 49 10.35 -10.01 -7.46
C GLY A 49 8.86 -9.65 -7.55
N GLY A 50 8.23 -9.41 -6.41
CA GLY A 50 6.81 -9.04 -6.36
C GLY A 50 6.09 -9.70 -5.19
N HIS A 51 4.76 -9.58 -5.14
CA HIS A 51 3.95 -10.22 -4.12
C HIS A 51 3.76 -11.70 -4.46
N LEU A 52 4.10 -12.62 -3.54
CA LEU A 52 4.01 -14.05 -3.83
C LEU A 52 2.95 -14.76 -2.98
N SER A 53 3.12 -14.76 -1.65
CA SER A 53 2.25 -15.58 -0.77
C SER A 53 0.76 -15.25 -0.91
N SER A 54 0.43 -13.98 -1.09
CA SER A 54 -0.97 -13.52 -1.29
C SER A 54 -1.54 -14.01 -2.63
N ASN A 55 -0.73 -14.02 -3.70
CA ASN A 55 -1.16 -14.51 -5.01
C ASN A 55 -1.41 -16.01 -5.04
N LEU A 56 -0.55 -16.78 -4.36
CA LEU A 56 -0.72 -18.23 -4.24
C LEU A 56 -1.99 -18.60 -3.47
N GLY A 57 -2.40 -17.76 -2.51
CA GLY A 57 -3.63 -17.94 -1.76
C GLY A 57 -4.92 -17.67 -2.55
N THR A 58 -4.85 -16.99 -3.70
CA THR A 58 -6.04 -16.59 -4.47
C THR A 58 -6.16 -17.27 -5.84
N VAL A 59 -5.36 -18.28 -6.12
CA VAL A 59 -5.34 -18.95 -7.43
C VAL A 59 -6.71 -19.55 -7.76
N GLU A 60 -7.24 -20.40 -6.90
CA GLU A 60 -8.53 -21.08 -7.11
C GLU A 60 -9.70 -20.07 -7.11
N LEU A 61 -9.67 -19.12 -6.18
CA LEU A 61 -10.69 -18.05 -6.13
C LEU A 61 -10.71 -17.25 -7.43
N THR A 62 -9.55 -16.90 -7.98
CA THR A 62 -9.46 -16.15 -9.25
C THR A 62 -9.97 -16.95 -10.44
N ILE A 63 -9.61 -18.25 -10.51
CA ILE A 63 -10.14 -19.16 -11.52
C ILE A 63 -11.67 -19.23 -11.42
N ALA A 64 -12.21 -19.47 -10.24
CA ALA A 64 -13.66 -19.58 -10.03
C ALA A 64 -14.40 -18.29 -10.40
N LEU A 65 -13.84 -17.12 -10.06
CA LEU A 65 -14.42 -15.82 -10.41
C LEU A 65 -14.50 -15.62 -11.93
N HIS A 66 -13.41 -15.85 -12.67
CA HIS A 66 -13.39 -15.69 -14.12
C HIS A 66 -14.13 -16.80 -14.86
N TYR A 67 -14.29 -17.97 -14.23
CA TYR A 67 -15.10 -19.07 -14.77
C TYR A 67 -16.60 -18.79 -14.67
N VAL A 68 -17.05 -18.15 -13.58
CA VAL A 68 -18.48 -17.92 -13.30
C VAL A 68 -18.96 -16.58 -13.84
N PHE A 69 -18.20 -15.50 -13.62
CA PHE A 69 -18.59 -14.14 -14.01
C PHE A 69 -18.12 -13.81 -15.43
N ASN A 70 -18.96 -13.09 -16.16
CA ASN A 70 -18.67 -12.69 -17.55
C ASN A 70 -17.84 -11.39 -17.58
N THR A 71 -16.60 -11.46 -17.06
CA THR A 71 -15.66 -10.34 -17.11
C THR A 71 -15.18 -10.08 -18.55
N PRO A 72 -14.95 -8.82 -18.98
CA PRO A 72 -14.97 -7.57 -18.18
C PRO A 72 -16.37 -6.92 -18.05
N ARG A 73 -17.44 -7.50 -18.65
CA ARG A 73 -18.80 -6.97 -18.52
C ARG A 73 -19.24 -6.93 -17.06
N ASP A 74 -19.15 -8.06 -16.35
CA ASP A 74 -19.26 -8.13 -14.91
C ASP A 74 -18.03 -7.45 -14.29
N ARG A 75 -18.21 -6.64 -13.25
CA ARG A 75 -17.17 -5.83 -12.65
C ARG A 75 -16.55 -6.54 -11.46
N LEU A 76 -15.26 -6.79 -11.54
CA LEU A 76 -14.45 -7.40 -10.48
C LEU A 76 -13.49 -6.36 -9.94
N VAL A 77 -13.61 -6.01 -8.65
CA VAL A 77 -12.75 -5.05 -7.96
C VAL A 77 -11.94 -5.77 -6.89
N TRP A 78 -10.63 -5.76 -7.05
CA TRP A 78 -9.69 -6.30 -6.07
C TRP A 78 -9.36 -5.23 -5.03
N ASP A 79 -9.39 -5.57 -3.75
CA ASP A 79 -8.89 -4.68 -2.69
C ASP A 79 -7.36 -4.76 -2.63
N VAL A 80 -6.66 -3.65 -2.46
CA VAL A 80 -5.20 -3.52 -2.57
C VAL A 80 -4.68 -3.95 -3.95
N GLY A 81 -5.03 -5.15 -4.42
CA GLY A 81 -4.62 -5.70 -5.70
C GLY A 81 -3.26 -6.40 -5.72
N HIS A 82 -2.60 -6.55 -4.57
CA HIS A 82 -1.34 -7.28 -4.47
C HIS A 82 -1.48 -8.80 -4.69
N GLN A 83 -2.71 -9.32 -4.68
CA GLN A 83 -3.10 -10.71 -4.90
C GLN A 83 -3.64 -10.97 -6.32
N SER A 84 -3.43 -10.06 -7.28
CA SER A 84 -4.08 -10.07 -8.59
C SER A 84 -3.23 -10.62 -9.74
N TYR A 85 -2.10 -11.27 -9.48
CA TYR A 85 -1.28 -11.85 -10.56
C TYR A 85 -2.01 -13.00 -11.30
N PRO A 86 -2.75 -13.91 -10.61
CA PRO A 86 -3.62 -14.86 -11.31
C PRO A 86 -4.60 -14.18 -12.26
N HIS A 87 -5.21 -13.06 -11.82
CA HIS A 87 -6.10 -12.26 -12.65
C HIS A 87 -5.40 -11.70 -13.89
N LYS A 88 -4.18 -11.12 -13.76
CA LYS A 88 -3.41 -10.63 -14.90
C LYS A 88 -3.09 -11.74 -15.90
N ILE A 89 -2.68 -12.90 -15.42
CA ILE A 89 -2.31 -14.06 -16.25
C ILE A 89 -3.52 -14.57 -17.03
N LEU A 90 -4.68 -14.75 -16.37
CA LEU A 90 -5.90 -15.26 -16.98
C LEU A 90 -6.63 -14.24 -17.88
N THR A 91 -6.16 -13.00 -17.91
CA THR A 91 -6.72 -11.90 -18.72
C THR A 91 -5.75 -11.39 -19.78
N GLY A 92 -4.93 -12.28 -20.36
CA GLY A 92 -4.13 -12.02 -21.55
C GLY A 92 -2.75 -11.41 -21.31
N ARG A 93 -2.29 -11.31 -20.04
CA ARG A 93 -0.98 -10.73 -19.71
C ARG A 93 0.07 -11.74 -19.27
N ARG A 94 -0.18 -13.04 -19.50
CA ARG A 94 0.74 -14.14 -19.14
C ARG A 94 2.15 -13.91 -19.66
N ASP A 95 2.28 -13.63 -20.94
CA ASP A 95 3.59 -13.51 -21.60
C ASP A 95 4.36 -12.23 -21.18
N GLN A 96 3.64 -11.25 -20.67
CA GLN A 96 4.21 -10.00 -20.14
C GLN A 96 4.70 -10.10 -18.68
N MET A 97 4.39 -11.21 -17.98
CA MET A 97 4.79 -11.38 -16.57
C MET A 97 6.30 -11.30 -16.32
N ALA A 98 7.12 -11.53 -17.34
CA ALA A 98 8.58 -11.32 -17.26
C ALA A 98 8.99 -9.85 -17.07
N THR A 99 8.07 -8.90 -17.35
CA THR A 99 8.28 -7.45 -17.18
C THR A 99 7.63 -6.88 -15.93
N LEU A 100 7.08 -7.74 -15.07
CA LEU A 100 6.36 -7.34 -13.87
C LEU A 100 7.19 -6.39 -13.00
N ARG A 101 6.62 -5.22 -12.65
CA ARG A 101 7.23 -4.17 -11.81
C ARG A 101 8.51 -3.53 -12.38
N GLN A 102 8.80 -3.76 -13.66
CA GLN A 102 9.91 -3.11 -14.37
C GLN A 102 9.41 -1.89 -15.16
N TYR A 103 10.28 -0.93 -15.39
CA TYR A 103 9.92 0.27 -16.15
C TYR A 103 9.33 -0.08 -17.52
N GLN A 104 8.20 0.52 -17.87
CA GLN A 104 7.39 0.22 -19.06
C GLN A 104 6.84 -1.23 -19.12
N GLY A 105 6.93 -1.99 -18.05
CA GLY A 105 6.37 -3.33 -17.94
C GLY A 105 5.05 -3.36 -17.19
N LEU A 106 4.61 -4.57 -16.78
CA LEU A 106 3.38 -4.75 -16.02
C LEU A 106 3.47 -4.13 -14.62
N SER A 107 2.42 -3.42 -14.24
CA SER A 107 2.23 -2.92 -12.87
C SER A 107 2.08 -4.08 -11.87
N GLY A 108 2.56 -3.87 -10.64
CA GLY A 108 2.33 -4.80 -9.53
C GLY A 108 0.89 -4.85 -9.01
N PHE A 109 0.03 -3.93 -9.47
CA PHE A 109 -1.37 -3.77 -9.07
C PHE A 109 -2.27 -3.64 -10.30
N PRO A 110 -3.58 -3.93 -10.20
CA PRO A 110 -4.56 -3.62 -11.25
C PRO A 110 -4.54 -2.14 -11.63
N ARG A 111 -4.55 -1.87 -12.93
CA ARG A 111 -4.48 -0.52 -13.50
C ARG A 111 -5.37 -0.41 -14.74
N ARG A 112 -6.35 0.48 -14.71
CA ARG A 112 -7.34 0.64 -15.80
C ARG A 112 -6.73 0.91 -17.19
N THR A 113 -5.57 1.54 -17.24
CA THR A 113 -4.86 1.82 -18.51
C THR A 113 -4.06 0.60 -19.01
N GLU A 114 -3.95 -0.47 -18.21
CA GLU A 114 -3.22 -1.68 -18.58
C GLU A 114 -4.13 -2.73 -19.21
N SER A 115 -5.39 -2.84 -18.74
CA SER A 115 -6.34 -3.84 -19.24
C SER A 115 -7.79 -3.40 -18.99
N GLU A 116 -8.69 -3.76 -19.90
CA GLU A 116 -10.15 -3.61 -19.73
C GLU A 116 -10.72 -4.45 -18.57
N TYR A 117 -10.01 -5.50 -18.18
CA TYR A 117 -10.36 -6.35 -17.03
C TYR A 117 -10.01 -5.71 -15.69
N ASP A 118 -9.12 -4.72 -15.67
CA ASP A 118 -8.78 -3.94 -14.49
C ASP A 118 -9.83 -2.83 -14.29
N THR A 119 -11.01 -3.19 -13.82
CA THR A 119 -12.18 -2.30 -13.75
C THR A 119 -11.98 -1.10 -12.82
N PHE A 120 -11.10 -1.24 -11.82
CA PHE A 120 -10.71 -0.18 -10.90
C PHE A 120 -9.21 -0.27 -10.59
N GLY A 121 -8.50 0.87 -10.65
CA GLY A 121 -7.10 0.96 -10.24
C GLY A 121 -6.99 0.93 -8.72
N VAL A 122 -6.08 0.12 -8.21
CA VAL A 122 -5.90 -0.09 -6.76
C VAL A 122 -4.42 -0.07 -6.36
N GLY A 123 -4.16 -0.13 -5.07
CA GLY A 123 -2.82 -0.09 -4.47
C GLY A 123 -2.94 0.15 -2.96
N HIS A 124 -3.85 1.04 -2.55
CA HIS A 124 -4.25 1.23 -1.15
C HIS A 124 -5.45 0.34 -0.83
N SER A 125 -5.54 -0.11 0.42
CA SER A 125 -6.57 -1.04 0.89
C SER A 125 -7.94 -0.40 1.12
N SER A 126 -8.96 -1.25 1.29
CA SER A 126 -10.25 -0.91 1.89
C SER A 126 -11.18 -0.07 1.02
N THR A 127 -10.88 0.03 -0.29
CA THR A 127 -11.66 0.83 -1.24
C THR A 127 -12.60 -0.01 -2.12
N SER A 128 -12.40 -1.33 -2.18
CA SER A 128 -13.07 -2.21 -3.14
C SER A 128 -14.58 -2.25 -3.00
N ILE A 129 -15.09 -2.30 -1.75
CA ILE A 129 -16.53 -2.35 -1.48
C ILE A 129 -17.20 -1.07 -1.97
N ALA A 130 -16.66 0.10 -1.59
CA ALA A 130 -17.20 1.40 -2.00
C ALA A 130 -17.16 1.57 -3.53
N ALA A 131 -16.05 1.17 -4.17
CA ALA A 131 -15.91 1.25 -5.63
C ALA A 131 -16.90 0.33 -6.37
N ALA A 132 -17.02 -0.93 -5.94
CA ALA A 132 -17.96 -1.88 -6.53
C ALA A 132 -19.42 -1.46 -6.30
N MET A 133 -19.74 -0.93 -5.10
CA MET A 133 -21.06 -0.36 -4.80
C MET A 133 -21.38 0.81 -5.73
N GLY A 134 -20.45 1.74 -5.93
CA GLY A 134 -20.63 2.86 -6.85
C GLY A 134 -20.90 2.39 -8.29
N MET A 135 -20.18 1.35 -8.76
CA MET A 135 -20.42 0.74 -10.07
C MET A 135 -21.80 0.07 -10.15
N ALA A 136 -22.22 -0.60 -9.08
CA ALA A 136 -23.54 -1.27 -9.02
C ALA A 136 -24.68 -0.25 -9.02
N VAL A 137 -24.55 0.87 -8.32
CA VAL A 137 -25.49 2.00 -8.39
C VAL A 137 -25.54 2.60 -9.79
N ALA A 138 -24.39 2.76 -10.45
CA ALA A 138 -24.33 3.24 -11.84
C ALA A 138 -25.08 2.29 -12.80
N SER A 139 -24.83 0.98 -12.68
CA SER A 139 -25.53 -0.03 -13.50
C SER A 139 -27.02 -0.04 -13.26
N ARG A 140 -27.49 0.12 -12.01
CA ARG A 140 -28.91 0.29 -11.69
C ARG A 140 -29.50 1.50 -12.41
N ASN A 141 -28.86 2.65 -12.32
CA ASN A 141 -29.35 3.90 -12.89
C ASN A 141 -29.32 3.89 -14.45
N LEU A 142 -28.43 3.10 -15.03
CA LEU A 142 -28.35 2.87 -16.49
C LEU A 142 -29.24 1.74 -16.98
N GLY A 143 -29.98 1.04 -16.11
CA GLY A 143 -30.83 -0.08 -16.47
C GLY A 143 -30.08 -1.38 -16.81
N GLU A 144 -28.80 -1.49 -16.45
CA GLU A 144 -27.96 -2.65 -16.74
C GLU A 144 -28.06 -3.76 -15.67
N ASN A 145 -28.82 -3.53 -14.60
CA ASN A 145 -29.03 -4.50 -13.51
C ASN A 145 -30.28 -5.36 -13.69
N GLN A 146 -30.88 -5.39 -14.88
CA GLN A 146 -32.13 -6.10 -15.17
C GLN A 146 -31.95 -7.21 -16.19
N GLY A 147 -32.85 -8.19 -16.12
CA GLY A 147 -32.87 -9.33 -17.05
C GLY A 147 -31.77 -10.37 -16.82
N PRO A 148 -31.73 -11.40 -17.69
CA PRO A 148 -30.75 -12.49 -17.55
C PRO A 148 -29.30 -12.04 -17.75
N GLU A 149 -29.10 -11.03 -18.57
CA GLU A 149 -27.79 -10.45 -18.89
C GLU A 149 -27.43 -9.26 -17.97
N ARG A 150 -28.08 -9.16 -16.80
CA ARG A 150 -27.76 -8.09 -15.84
C ARG A 150 -26.27 -8.11 -15.46
N ARG A 151 -25.67 -6.93 -15.30
CA ARG A 151 -24.27 -6.78 -14.89
C ARG A 151 -24.11 -7.07 -13.39
N ARG A 152 -23.10 -7.86 -13.05
CA ARG A 152 -22.75 -8.19 -11.66
C ARG A 152 -21.56 -7.34 -11.18
N HIS A 153 -21.51 -7.08 -9.87
CA HIS A 153 -20.44 -6.30 -9.24
C HIS A 153 -19.91 -7.09 -8.06
N VAL A 154 -18.61 -7.39 -8.11
CA VAL A 154 -17.92 -8.21 -7.12
C VAL A 154 -16.76 -7.41 -6.54
N ALA A 155 -16.72 -7.28 -5.22
CA ALA A 155 -15.58 -6.77 -4.46
C ALA A 155 -14.90 -7.92 -3.74
N VAL A 156 -13.59 -8.10 -3.94
CA VAL A 156 -12.77 -9.07 -3.21
C VAL A 156 -11.90 -8.31 -2.23
N ILE A 157 -12.12 -8.50 -0.94
CA ILE A 157 -11.42 -7.80 0.14
C ILE A 157 -10.79 -8.81 1.10
N GLY A 158 -9.55 -8.54 1.55
CA GLY A 158 -8.88 -9.34 2.58
C GLY A 158 -9.33 -8.96 3.99
N ASP A 159 -9.17 -9.89 4.94
CA ASP A 159 -9.47 -9.71 6.37
C ASP A 159 -8.74 -8.50 6.98
N GLY A 160 -7.45 -8.32 6.67
CA GLY A 160 -6.70 -7.14 7.12
C GLY A 160 -7.27 -5.82 6.60
N ALA A 161 -7.73 -5.78 5.34
CA ALA A 161 -8.31 -4.59 4.73
C ALA A 161 -9.72 -4.26 5.27
N MET A 162 -10.40 -5.23 5.88
CA MET A 162 -11.69 -5.01 6.55
C MET A 162 -11.57 -4.19 7.84
N SER A 163 -10.38 -3.98 8.38
CA SER A 163 -10.17 -3.22 9.62
C SER A 163 -10.30 -1.70 9.46
N ALA A 164 -10.25 -1.17 8.24
CA ALA A 164 -10.35 0.26 7.98
C ALA A 164 -11.79 0.79 8.06
N GLY A 165 -11.96 2.00 8.55
CA GLY A 165 -13.26 2.67 8.68
C GLY A 165 -14.04 2.72 7.36
N MET A 166 -13.39 3.03 6.23
CA MET A 166 -14.03 3.09 4.92
C MET A 166 -14.72 1.77 4.52
N ALA A 167 -14.15 0.61 4.89
CA ALA A 167 -14.79 -0.68 4.62
C ALA A 167 -16.10 -0.82 5.40
N PHE A 168 -16.13 -0.41 6.68
CA PHE A 168 -17.34 -0.39 7.50
C PHE A 168 -18.37 0.62 6.99
N GLU A 169 -17.94 1.81 6.59
CA GLU A 169 -18.83 2.83 6.01
C GLU A 169 -19.51 2.30 4.73
N ALA A 170 -18.73 1.64 3.86
CA ALA A 170 -19.24 1.04 2.64
C ALA A 170 -20.22 -0.11 2.92
N LEU A 171 -19.91 -1.00 3.88
CA LEU A 171 -20.83 -2.06 4.30
C LEU A 171 -22.13 -1.50 4.88
N ASN A 172 -22.04 -0.51 5.76
CA ASN A 172 -23.21 0.15 6.36
C ASN A 172 -24.13 0.76 5.29
N ASN A 173 -23.56 1.40 4.26
CA ASN A 173 -24.34 1.96 3.16
C ASN A 173 -24.90 0.88 2.22
N ALA A 174 -24.11 -0.11 1.84
CA ALA A 174 -24.51 -1.13 0.90
C ALA A 174 -25.62 -2.04 1.44
N GLY A 175 -25.59 -2.34 2.74
CA GLY A 175 -26.53 -3.26 3.36
C GLY A 175 -28.01 -2.83 3.33
N VAL A 176 -28.29 -1.54 3.15
CA VAL A 176 -29.68 -1.02 3.00
C VAL A 176 -30.12 -0.90 1.55
N MET A 177 -29.22 -1.05 0.58
CA MET A 177 -29.52 -0.92 -0.86
C MET A 177 -29.97 -2.24 -1.47
N ARG A 178 -31.24 -2.62 -1.23
CA ARG A 178 -31.81 -3.90 -1.67
C ARG A 178 -31.97 -4.04 -3.19
N ASP A 179 -31.96 -2.95 -3.91
CA ASP A 179 -32.10 -2.83 -5.37
C ASP A 179 -30.74 -2.76 -6.11
N VAL A 180 -29.64 -2.99 -5.40
CA VAL A 180 -28.27 -2.97 -5.92
C VAL A 180 -27.64 -4.35 -5.79
N ASP A 181 -27.23 -4.95 -6.91
CA ASP A 181 -26.57 -6.25 -6.94
C ASP A 181 -25.07 -6.09 -6.66
N LEU A 182 -24.68 -6.34 -5.42
CA LEU A 182 -23.29 -6.31 -4.95
C LEU A 182 -22.93 -7.60 -4.22
N LEU A 183 -21.87 -8.27 -4.66
CA LEU A 183 -21.27 -9.39 -3.96
C LEU A 183 -19.95 -8.94 -3.33
N VAL A 184 -19.88 -8.96 -2.01
CA VAL A 184 -18.63 -8.78 -1.27
C VAL A 184 -18.07 -10.16 -0.92
N ILE A 185 -16.83 -10.43 -1.33
CA ILE A 185 -16.10 -11.66 -1.00
C ILE A 185 -15.01 -11.32 -0.01
N LEU A 186 -15.16 -11.77 1.22
CA LEU A 186 -14.12 -11.73 2.23
C LEU A 186 -13.15 -12.89 2.00
N ASN A 187 -11.94 -12.57 1.62
CA ASN A 187 -10.82 -13.51 1.53
C ASN A 187 -10.08 -13.54 2.89
N ASP A 188 -10.50 -14.44 3.76
CA ASP A 188 -9.98 -14.59 5.10
C ASP A 188 -8.79 -15.57 5.10
N ASN A 189 -7.62 -15.07 5.46
CA ASN A 189 -6.39 -15.89 5.57
C ASN A 189 -5.67 -15.70 6.91
N ASP A 190 -6.36 -15.09 7.89
CA ASP A 190 -5.87 -14.84 9.26
C ASP A 190 -4.57 -14.01 9.31
N MET A 191 -4.35 -13.19 8.28
CA MET A 191 -3.13 -12.37 8.16
C MET A 191 -3.38 -11.09 7.37
N SER A 192 -2.84 -9.97 7.90
CA SER A 192 -2.51 -8.81 7.07
C SER A 192 -1.09 -8.99 6.48
N ILE A 193 -0.21 -8.00 6.53
CA ILE A 193 1.24 -8.20 6.28
C ILE A 193 1.85 -8.96 7.44
N SER A 194 1.52 -8.57 8.69
CA SER A 194 1.78 -9.26 9.96
C SER A 194 0.57 -10.09 10.39
N PRO A 195 0.66 -10.87 11.48
CA PRO A 195 -0.52 -11.47 12.10
C PRO A 195 -1.62 -10.43 12.32
N ALA A 196 -2.86 -10.81 12.04
CA ALA A 196 -3.99 -9.90 12.13
C ALA A 196 -4.24 -9.44 13.58
N VAL A 197 -4.59 -8.17 13.75
CA VAL A 197 -4.84 -7.56 15.05
C VAL A 197 -6.29 -7.09 15.21
N GLY A 198 -6.73 -6.93 16.46
CA GLY A 198 -8.02 -6.33 16.80
C GLY A 198 -9.19 -7.32 16.93
N ALA A 199 -10.32 -6.80 17.40
CA ALA A 199 -11.50 -7.60 17.72
C ALA A 199 -12.15 -8.28 16.51
N MET A 200 -12.01 -7.71 15.31
CA MET A 200 -12.53 -8.29 14.07
C MET A 200 -11.89 -9.64 13.79
N ASN A 201 -10.57 -9.77 13.97
CA ASN A 201 -9.87 -11.05 13.81
C ASN A 201 -10.41 -12.11 14.79
N HIS A 202 -10.54 -11.76 16.08
CA HIS A 202 -11.14 -12.67 17.07
C HIS A 202 -12.59 -13.04 16.72
N TYR A 203 -13.34 -12.12 16.12
CA TYR A 203 -14.70 -12.37 15.66
C TYR A 203 -14.71 -13.38 14.49
N LEU A 204 -13.86 -13.21 13.48
CA LEU A 204 -13.73 -14.13 12.34
C LEU A 204 -13.28 -15.52 12.81
N ALA A 205 -12.25 -15.61 13.67
CA ALA A 205 -11.78 -16.86 14.25
C ALA A 205 -12.90 -17.61 15.03
N ARG A 206 -13.78 -16.86 15.72
CA ARG A 206 -14.96 -17.44 16.40
C ARG A 206 -15.98 -18.00 15.41
N ILE A 207 -16.24 -17.32 14.28
CA ILE A 207 -17.09 -17.85 13.21
C ILE A 207 -16.50 -19.17 12.66
N LEU A 208 -15.18 -19.23 12.46
CA LEU A 208 -14.49 -20.43 11.99
C LEU A 208 -14.62 -21.61 12.97
N SER A 209 -14.51 -21.35 14.27
CA SER A 209 -14.64 -22.40 15.30
C SER A 209 -16.07 -22.94 15.44
N ALA A 210 -17.09 -22.17 15.02
CA ALA A 210 -18.50 -22.58 15.01
C ALA A 210 -18.91 -23.40 13.76
N ARG A 211 -17.99 -23.81 12.90
CA ARG A 211 -18.22 -24.56 11.64
C ARG A 211 -19.24 -25.71 11.70
N PRO A 212 -19.28 -26.59 12.71
CA PRO A 212 -20.27 -27.68 12.74
C PRO A 212 -21.71 -27.16 12.76
N LEU A 213 -21.97 -26.09 13.49
CA LEU A 213 -23.29 -25.46 13.63
C LEU A 213 -23.70 -24.70 12.35
N VAL A 214 -22.73 -24.03 11.68
CA VAL A 214 -22.96 -23.33 10.41
C VAL A 214 -23.27 -24.31 9.27
N LYS A 215 -22.53 -25.42 9.15
CA LYS A 215 -22.82 -26.48 8.17
C LYS A 215 -24.20 -27.09 8.36
N ALA A 216 -24.62 -27.35 9.60
CA ALA A 216 -25.96 -27.87 9.90
C ALA A 216 -27.07 -26.88 9.47
N ARG A 217 -26.86 -25.57 9.64
CA ARG A 217 -27.76 -24.51 9.19
C ARG A 217 -27.84 -24.44 7.65
N ASP A 218 -26.71 -24.52 6.96
CA ASP A 218 -26.66 -24.41 5.51
C ASP A 218 -27.28 -25.64 4.82
N VAL A 219 -27.09 -26.84 5.36
CA VAL A 219 -27.77 -28.07 4.94
C VAL A 219 -29.29 -27.97 5.16
N ALA A 220 -29.72 -27.41 6.30
CA ALA A 220 -31.14 -27.18 6.56
C ALA A 220 -31.76 -26.15 5.58
N ARG A 221 -31.04 -25.06 5.25
CA ARG A 221 -31.44 -24.10 4.22
C ARG A 221 -31.56 -24.72 2.83
N GLN A 222 -30.59 -25.55 2.42
CA GLN A 222 -30.64 -26.26 1.13
C GLN A 222 -31.80 -27.24 1.04
N MET A 223 -32.12 -27.96 2.12
CA MET A 223 -33.27 -28.88 2.15
C MET A 223 -34.62 -28.13 2.08
N LEU A 224 -34.71 -26.93 2.65
CA LEU A 224 -35.93 -26.13 2.68
C LEU A 224 -36.15 -25.29 1.41
N SER A 225 -35.11 -25.06 0.58
CA SER A 225 -35.22 -24.29 -0.67
C SER A 225 -35.93 -25.02 -1.80
N VAL A 226 -36.22 -26.31 -1.64
CA VAL A 226 -36.87 -27.15 -2.67
C VAL A 226 -38.40 -26.96 -2.72
N VAL A 227 -39.03 -26.29 -1.72
CA VAL A 227 -40.52 -26.12 -1.69
C VAL A 227 -40.86 -24.65 -1.36
N PRO A 228 -41.29 -23.84 -2.36
CA PRO A 228 -41.51 -22.40 -2.24
C PRO A 228 -42.42 -21.92 -1.10
N PRO A 229 -43.56 -22.53 -0.76
CA PRO A 229 -44.42 -22.03 0.32
C PRO A 229 -43.88 -22.29 1.73
N MET A 230 -42.96 -23.24 1.91
CA MET A 230 -42.28 -23.49 3.20
C MET A 230 -41.10 -22.56 3.46
N TYR A 231 -40.56 -21.91 2.45
CA TYR A 231 -39.46 -20.98 2.59
C TYR A 231 -39.81 -19.74 3.39
N GLU A 232 -40.99 -19.13 3.15
CA GLU A 232 -41.44 -17.96 3.92
C GLU A 232 -41.80 -18.31 5.38
N LEU A 233 -42.38 -19.49 5.59
CA LEU A 233 -42.68 -19.98 6.94
C LEU A 233 -41.39 -20.36 7.68
N ALA A 234 -40.44 -21.00 6.99
CA ALA A 234 -39.14 -21.31 7.54
C ALA A 234 -38.34 -20.05 7.84
N ARG A 235 -38.42 -19.01 6.99
CA ARG A 235 -37.79 -17.70 7.25
C ARG A 235 -38.37 -17.04 8.51
N LYS A 236 -39.68 -17.04 8.70
CA LYS A 236 -40.32 -16.51 9.89
C LYS A 236 -40.04 -17.32 11.16
N LEU A 237 -39.97 -18.65 11.04
CA LEU A 237 -39.54 -19.52 12.13
C LEU A 237 -38.03 -19.38 12.43
N GLU A 238 -37.20 -19.18 11.42
CA GLU A 238 -35.79 -18.90 11.56
C GLU A 238 -35.51 -17.55 12.22
N GLU A 239 -36.30 -16.50 11.87
CA GLU A 239 -36.25 -15.19 12.52
C GLU A 239 -36.61 -15.28 14.03
N HIS A 240 -37.54 -16.17 14.40
CA HIS A 240 -37.93 -16.43 15.80
C HIS A 240 -36.97 -17.37 16.54
N ALA A 241 -36.37 -18.35 15.83
CA ALA A 241 -35.36 -19.27 16.38
C ALA A 241 -33.96 -18.66 16.46
N LYS A 242 -33.63 -17.66 15.61
CA LYS A 242 -32.37 -16.90 15.64
C LYS A 242 -32.11 -16.24 17.00
N GLY A 243 -33.15 -15.85 17.73
CA GLY A 243 -33.00 -15.32 19.10
C GLY A 243 -32.55 -16.35 20.15
N MET A 244 -32.54 -17.65 19.83
CA MET A 244 -32.28 -18.70 20.81
C MET A 244 -31.05 -19.58 20.58
N LEU A 245 -30.48 -19.71 19.36
CA LEU A 245 -29.49 -20.75 19.08
C LEU A 245 -28.24 -20.35 18.29
N VAL A 246 -28.26 -19.31 17.45
CA VAL A 246 -27.06 -18.80 16.77
C VAL A 246 -27.22 -17.29 16.56
N PRO A 247 -26.35 -16.45 17.14
CA PRO A 247 -26.38 -15.01 16.87
C PRO A 247 -26.18 -14.74 15.36
N ALA A 248 -26.93 -13.79 14.80
CA ALA A 248 -26.68 -13.29 13.45
C ALA A 248 -25.22 -12.80 13.34
N THR A 249 -24.61 -12.99 12.16
CA THR A 249 -23.28 -12.42 11.94
C THR A 249 -23.38 -10.90 11.88
N LEU A 250 -22.28 -10.19 12.18
CA LEU A 250 -22.19 -8.74 12.03
C LEU A 250 -22.63 -8.30 10.61
N PHE A 251 -22.32 -9.08 9.59
CA PHE A 251 -22.68 -8.77 8.21
C PHE A 251 -24.17 -8.89 7.94
N GLU A 252 -24.85 -9.84 8.59
CA GLU A 252 -26.32 -9.97 8.54
C GLU A 252 -27.01 -8.80 9.26
N GLU A 253 -26.47 -8.35 10.40
CA GLU A 253 -26.98 -7.17 11.12
C GLU A 253 -26.81 -5.89 10.29
N LEU A 254 -25.73 -5.78 9.50
CA LEU A 254 -25.54 -4.69 8.54
C LEU A 254 -26.45 -4.81 7.31
N GLY A 255 -27.20 -5.91 7.15
CA GLY A 255 -28.18 -6.09 6.10
C GLY A 255 -27.74 -6.93 4.90
N PHE A 256 -26.58 -7.57 4.94
CA PHE A 256 -26.16 -8.50 3.89
C PHE A 256 -26.78 -9.88 4.07
N THR A 257 -26.96 -10.59 2.96
CA THR A 257 -27.18 -12.04 3.01
C THR A 257 -25.83 -12.74 3.07
N TYR A 258 -25.52 -13.33 4.22
CA TYR A 258 -24.23 -13.95 4.48
C TYR A 258 -24.18 -15.42 4.07
N PHE A 259 -23.06 -15.83 3.43
CA PHE A 259 -22.75 -17.20 3.02
C PHE A 259 -21.34 -17.59 3.49
N GLY A 260 -21.18 -18.83 3.88
CA GLY A 260 -19.88 -19.39 4.29
C GLY A 260 -19.76 -19.58 5.80
N PRO A 261 -18.53 -19.81 6.32
CA PRO A 261 -17.27 -19.80 5.55
C PRO A 261 -17.09 -21.05 4.68
N ILE A 262 -16.53 -20.89 3.47
CA ILE A 262 -16.20 -21.97 2.54
C ILE A 262 -14.70 -22.05 2.31
N ASP A 263 -14.21 -23.23 1.92
CA ASP A 263 -12.81 -23.44 1.56
C ASP A 263 -12.52 -22.78 0.20
N GLY A 264 -11.61 -21.80 0.18
CA GLY A 264 -11.22 -21.06 -1.02
C GLY A 264 -10.27 -21.81 -1.94
N HIS A 265 -9.79 -23.00 -1.54
CA HIS A 265 -8.98 -23.90 -2.35
C HIS A 265 -9.76 -25.06 -2.94
N ASP A 266 -11.05 -25.18 -2.58
CA ASP A 266 -11.96 -26.21 -3.11
C ASP A 266 -12.80 -25.64 -4.25
N LEU A 267 -12.36 -25.88 -5.50
CA LEU A 267 -13.07 -25.45 -6.71
C LEU A 267 -14.45 -26.13 -6.85
N ASP A 268 -14.63 -27.33 -6.30
CA ASP A 268 -15.92 -28.02 -6.33
C ASP A 268 -16.95 -27.38 -5.39
N ALA A 269 -16.49 -26.71 -4.34
CA ALA A 269 -17.33 -25.88 -3.48
C ALA A 269 -17.49 -24.45 -4.03
N LEU A 270 -16.40 -23.81 -4.48
CA LEU A 270 -16.39 -22.42 -4.94
C LEU A 270 -17.27 -22.17 -6.16
N VAL A 271 -17.09 -22.96 -7.23
CA VAL A 271 -17.77 -22.73 -8.52
C VAL A 271 -19.29 -22.81 -8.37
N PRO A 272 -19.90 -23.86 -7.80
CA PRO A 272 -21.35 -23.90 -7.61
C PRO A 272 -21.87 -22.80 -6.70
N THR A 273 -21.12 -22.46 -5.64
CA THR A 273 -21.51 -21.39 -4.72
C THR A 273 -21.59 -20.05 -5.47
N LEU A 274 -20.55 -19.69 -6.23
CA LEU A 274 -20.54 -18.47 -7.02
C LEU A 274 -21.60 -18.45 -8.12
N GLN A 275 -21.89 -19.60 -8.76
CA GLN A 275 -22.97 -19.73 -9.74
C GLN A 275 -24.34 -19.43 -9.10
N ASN A 276 -24.60 -19.95 -7.90
CA ASN A 276 -25.84 -19.68 -7.17
C ASN A 276 -25.92 -18.20 -6.76
N LEU A 277 -24.84 -17.63 -6.24
CA LEU A 277 -24.79 -16.21 -5.82
C LEU A 277 -24.97 -15.27 -7.01
N ARG A 278 -24.47 -15.61 -8.17
CA ARG A 278 -24.66 -14.84 -9.41
C ARG A 278 -26.14 -14.66 -9.78
N GLU A 279 -27.00 -15.61 -9.45
CA GLU A 279 -28.44 -15.53 -9.74
C GLU A 279 -29.23 -14.77 -8.67
N MET A 280 -28.65 -14.52 -7.50
CA MET A 280 -29.28 -13.80 -6.41
C MET A 280 -29.24 -12.27 -6.61
N HIS A 281 -30.05 -11.55 -5.85
CA HIS A 281 -30.18 -10.09 -5.87
C HIS A 281 -29.85 -9.47 -4.51
N GLY A 282 -29.51 -8.18 -4.53
CA GLY A 282 -29.23 -7.37 -3.35
C GLY A 282 -27.80 -7.51 -2.83
N PRO A 283 -27.54 -7.01 -1.62
CA PRO A 283 -26.21 -7.07 -1.00
C PRO A 283 -25.94 -8.48 -0.47
N LEU A 284 -24.94 -9.14 -1.06
CA LEU A 284 -24.49 -10.50 -0.72
C LEU A 284 -23.08 -10.44 -0.11
N PHE A 285 -22.83 -11.31 0.86
CA PHE A 285 -21.51 -11.42 1.52
C PHE A 285 -21.09 -12.88 1.55
N LEU A 286 -19.99 -13.20 0.86
CA LEU A 286 -19.38 -14.53 0.83
C LEU A 286 -18.08 -14.53 1.64
N HIS A 287 -18.01 -15.38 2.66
CA HIS A 287 -16.79 -15.59 3.46
C HIS A 287 -16.03 -16.81 2.90
N VAL A 288 -14.83 -16.56 2.41
CA VAL A 288 -13.94 -17.57 1.81
C VAL A 288 -12.66 -17.66 2.65
N ILE A 289 -12.27 -18.86 3.00
CA ILE A 289 -11.04 -19.12 3.74
C ILE A 289 -9.96 -19.54 2.77
N THR A 290 -8.82 -18.86 2.81
CA THR A 290 -7.66 -19.21 2.00
C THR A 290 -6.40 -19.32 2.87
N ARG A 291 -5.31 -19.75 2.25
CA ARG A 291 -4.01 -19.87 2.90
C ARG A 291 -2.95 -19.16 2.07
N LYS A 292 -2.27 -18.19 2.67
CA LYS A 292 -1.12 -17.53 2.03
C LYS A 292 -0.02 -18.55 1.73
N GLY A 293 0.54 -18.46 0.53
CA GLY A 293 1.61 -19.37 0.11
C GLY A 293 1.15 -20.76 -0.35
N GLN A 294 -0.16 -21.01 -0.44
CA GLN A 294 -0.75 -22.31 -0.80
C GLN A 294 -0.05 -23.00 -1.97
N GLY A 295 0.38 -24.25 -1.75
CA GLY A 295 1.03 -25.11 -2.75
C GLY A 295 2.53 -24.84 -2.95
N TYR A 296 3.12 -23.83 -2.27
CA TYR A 296 4.57 -23.63 -2.25
C TYR A 296 5.07 -23.68 -0.81
N LYS A 297 5.64 -24.83 -0.41
CA LYS A 297 5.98 -25.16 0.99
C LYS A 297 6.80 -24.10 1.71
N LEU A 298 7.74 -23.45 1.03
CA LEU A 298 8.57 -22.40 1.62
C LEU A 298 7.75 -21.15 1.97
N ALA A 299 6.80 -20.77 1.11
CA ALA A 299 5.91 -19.64 1.37
C ALA A 299 4.81 -19.99 2.40
N GLU A 300 4.38 -21.25 2.48
CA GLU A 300 3.46 -21.71 3.54
C GLU A 300 4.11 -21.68 4.93
N SER A 301 5.42 -21.96 5.01
CA SER A 301 6.15 -21.97 6.28
C SER A 301 6.50 -20.56 6.79
N ASP A 302 6.69 -19.58 5.91
CA ASP A 302 6.97 -18.19 6.27
C ASP A 302 6.28 -17.23 5.28
N PRO A 303 4.96 -17.06 5.38
CA PRO A 303 4.20 -16.22 4.45
C PRO A 303 4.56 -14.73 4.55
N VAL A 304 5.15 -14.28 5.67
CA VAL A 304 5.62 -12.90 5.86
C VAL A 304 6.87 -12.65 5.02
N LEU A 305 7.86 -13.54 5.08
CA LEU A 305 9.08 -13.47 4.27
C LEU A 305 8.75 -13.50 2.77
N TYR A 306 7.77 -14.31 2.38
CA TYR A 306 7.30 -14.45 0.99
C TYR A 306 6.16 -13.51 0.63
N HIS A 307 5.83 -12.52 1.47
CA HIS A 307 4.82 -11.52 1.13
C HIS A 307 5.24 -10.67 -0.08
N GLY A 308 6.45 -10.12 -0.04
CA GLY A 308 7.00 -9.27 -1.11
C GLY A 308 8.49 -9.57 -1.37
N PRO A 309 8.83 -10.79 -1.81
CA PRO A 309 10.23 -11.16 -2.02
C PRO A 309 10.87 -10.39 -3.19
N GLY A 310 12.19 -10.19 -3.08
CA GLY A 310 13.03 -9.90 -4.22
C GLY A 310 13.19 -11.13 -5.13
N LYS A 311 14.23 -11.13 -5.96
CA LYS A 311 14.58 -12.32 -6.77
C LYS A 311 15.11 -13.45 -5.87
N PHE A 312 14.72 -14.69 -6.17
CA PHE A 312 15.14 -15.87 -5.39
C PHE A 312 15.14 -17.13 -6.27
N ASP A 313 15.77 -18.20 -5.80
CA ASP A 313 15.71 -19.52 -6.44
C ASP A 313 14.48 -20.28 -5.94
N PRO A 314 13.53 -20.72 -6.81
CA PRO A 314 12.36 -21.45 -6.36
C PRO A 314 12.64 -22.77 -5.63
N ALA A 315 13.78 -23.43 -5.92
CA ALA A 315 14.13 -24.70 -5.27
C ALA A 315 14.78 -24.50 -3.90
N GLU A 316 15.58 -23.43 -3.74
CA GLU A 316 16.33 -23.16 -2.51
C GLU A 316 15.66 -22.13 -1.60
N GLY A 317 14.72 -21.32 -2.16
CA GLY A 317 14.04 -20.25 -1.45
C GLY A 317 14.87 -18.96 -1.31
N ILE A 318 14.41 -18.08 -0.43
CA ILE A 318 15.08 -16.80 -0.15
C ILE A 318 16.26 -17.05 0.77
N LYS A 319 17.46 -16.80 0.25
CA LYS A 319 18.70 -16.87 1.06
C LYS A 319 18.91 -15.57 1.81
N ARG A 320 18.98 -15.63 3.12
CA ARG A 320 19.43 -14.47 3.93
C ARG A 320 20.93 -14.26 3.66
N PRO A 321 21.36 -13.02 3.41
CA PRO A 321 22.79 -12.73 3.27
C PRO A 321 23.55 -13.19 4.52
N LEU A 322 24.65 -13.90 4.34
CA LEU A 322 25.51 -14.37 5.45
C LEU A 322 26.24 -13.21 6.13
N THR A 323 26.44 -12.09 5.41
CA THR A 323 27.03 -10.87 5.94
C THR A 323 26.00 -9.76 5.98
N PRO A 324 25.90 -8.99 7.06
CA PRO A 324 25.06 -7.80 7.10
C PRO A 324 25.38 -6.86 5.92
N PRO A 325 24.41 -6.13 5.38
CA PRO A 325 24.68 -5.12 4.37
C PRO A 325 25.69 -4.08 4.90
N THR A 326 26.59 -3.63 4.04
CA THR A 326 27.64 -2.67 4.40
C THR A 326 27.09 -1.28 4.74
N LYS A 327 25.88 -0.97 4.26
CA LYS A 327 25.17 0.29 4.55
C LYS A 327 23.81 -0.05 5.14
N PRO A 328 23.40 0.58 6.25
CA PRO A 328 22.06 0.41 6.78
C PRO A 328 21.02 1.04 5.85
N THR A 329 19.81 0.50 5.84
CA THR A 329 18.65 1.19 5.26
C THR A 329 18.16 2.27 6.22
N TYR A 330 17.44 3.28 5.72
CA TYR A 330 16.79 4.27 6.58
C TYR A 330 15.80 3.61 7.57
N THR A 331 15.10 2.57 7.15
CA THR A 331 14.25 1.76 8.03
C THR A 331 15.06 1.15 9.18
N GLN A 332 16.29 0.68 8.92
CA GLN A 332 17.16 0.16 9.99
C GLN A 332 17.65 1.28 10.92
N VAL A 333 18.00 2.46 10.37
CA VAL A 333 18.36 3.64 11.17
C VAL A 333 17.22 4.03 12.11
N PHE A 334 15.98 4.04 11.60
CA PHE A 334 14.80 4.28 12.44
C PHE A 334 14.60 3.20 13.50
N SER A 335 14.74 1.92 13.13
CA SER A 335 14.61 0.78 14.05
C SER A 335 15.59 0.86 15.21
N ASP A 336 16.85 1.17 14.91
CA ASP A 336 17.89 1.32 15.93
C ASP A 336 17.61 2.56 16.81
N TRP A 337 17.25 3.68 16.16
CA TRP A 337 16.94 4.92 16.87
C TRP A 337 15.76 4.78 17.84
N VAL A 338 14.65 4.17 17.40
CA VAL A 338 13.44 4.08 18.23
C VAL A 338 13.66 3.20 19.47
N CYS A 339 14.48 2.16 19.32
CA CYS A 339 14.88 1.31 20.44
C CYS A 339 15.80 2.06 21.42
N ASP A 340 16.84 2.75 20.92
CA ASP A 340 17.77 3.52 21.75
C ASP A 340 17.05 4.70 22.43
N MET A 341 16.15 5.37 21.72
CA MET A 341 15.38 6.49 22.27
C MET A 341 14.43 6.04 23.38
N ALA A 342 13.83 4.86 23.24
CA ALA A 342 12.94 4.30 24.26
C ALA A 342 13.67 3.93 25.58
N GLU A 343 14.98 3.75 25.55
CA GLU A 343 15.78 3.56 26.77
C GLU A 343 15.95 4.87 27.56
N VAL A 344 16.03 6.00 26.86
CA VAL A 344 16.26 7.31 27.48
C VAL A 344 14.98 8.13 27.68
N GLU A 345 13.90 7.83 26.95
CA GLU A 345 12.59 8.46 27.12
C GLU A 345 11.52 7.39 27.44
N PRO A 346 11.22 7.17 28.72
CA PRO A 346 10.26 6.13 29.14
C PRO A 346 8.83 6.35 28.63
N ARG A 347 8.46 7.59 28.30
CA ARG A 347 7.13 7.96 27.79
C ARG A 347 6.97 7.71 26.30
N LEU A 348 8.06 7.37 25.58
CA LEU A 348 7.99 7.11 24.14
C LEU A 348 7.19 5.85 23.86
N VAL A 349 6.23 5.98 22.96
CA VAL A 349 5.42 4.89 22.42
C VAL A 349 5.46 4.89 20.89
N ALA A 350 5.40 3.73 20.27
CA ALA A 350 5.38 3.58 18.82
C ALA A 350 4.02 3.06 18.34
N VAL A 351 3.45 3.74 17.35
CA VAL A 351 2.17 3.39 16.71
C VAL A 351 2.42 3.12 15.23
N THR A 352 1.86 2.04 14.70
CA THR A 352 1.92 1.75 13.26
C THR A 352 0.58 1.19 12.75
N PRO A 353 0.13 1.60 11.54
CA PRO A 353 -1.03 1.00 10.89
C PRO A 353 -0.60 -0.21 10.04
N ALA A 354 -0.54 -1.41 10.66
CA ALA A 354 -0.25 -2.72 10.04
C ALA A 354 1.11 -2.82 9.31
N MET A 355 2.10 -1.99 9.69
CA MET A 355 3.38 -1.92 8.98
C MET A 355 4.59 -2.25 9.88
N ARG A 356 4.43 -3.19 10.81
CA ARG A 356 5.47 -3.57 11.78
C ARG A 356 6.84 -3.84 11.13
N GLU A 357 6.88 -4.77 10.16
CA GLU A 357 8.10 -5.15 9.44
C GLU A 357 8.59 -4.01 8.54
N GLY A 358 7.66 -3.43 7.79
CA GLY A 358 7.96 -2.40 6.81
C GLY A 358 8.49 -1.10 7.41
N SER A 359 8.06 -0.76 8.63
CA SER A 359 8.53 0.42 9.36
C SER A 359 9.68 0.12 10.34
N GLY A 360 10.14 -1.15 10.46
CA GLY A 360 11.28 -1.50 11.31
C GLY A 360 10.97 -1.57 12.80
N LEU A 361 9.73 -1.88 13.20
CA LEU A 361 9.30 -1.94 14.61
C LEU A 361 9.37 -3.34 15.25
N VAL A 362 9.86 -4.35 14.54
CA VAL A 362 9.95 -5.73 15.04
C VAL A 362 10.78 -5.83 16.33
N GLU A 363 11.93 -5.18 16.39
CA GLU A 363 12.79 -5.20 17.56
C GLU A 363 12.21 -4.36 18.71
N PHE A 364 11.56 -3.24 18.38
CA PHE A 364 10.89 -2.40 19.37
C PHE A 364 9.74 -3.16 20.06
N GLU A 365 8.90 -3.87 19.32
CA GLU A 365 7.84 -4.71 19.88
C GLU A 365 8.39 -5.76 20.86
N LYS A 366 9.49 -6.45 20.52
CA LYS A 366 10.13 -7.43 21.39
C LYS A 366 10.66 -6.85 22.68
N ARG A 367 11.31 -5.67 22.59
CA ARG A 367 11.95 -5.03 23.74
C ARG A 367 10.97 -4.25 24.61
N PHE A 368 9.96 -3.65 24.00
CA PHE A 368 9.02 -2.74 24.66
C PHE A 368 7.55 -3.06 24.31
N PRO A 369 7.06 -4.30 24.55
CA PRO A 369 5.74 -4.74 24.09
C PRO A 369 4.58 -3.89 24.63
N GLN A 370 4.72 -3.26 25.80
CA GLN A 370 3.70 -2.40 26.40
C GLN A 370 3.68 -0.97 25.80
N ARG A 371 4.65 -0.65 24.94
CA ARG A 371 4.80 0.67 24.31
C ARG A 371 4.69 0.59 22.79
N TYR A 372 4.36 -0.59 22.26
CA TYR A 372 4.12 -0.87 20.85
C TYR A 372 2.63 -1.04 20.60
N PHE A 373 2.12 -0.37 19.55
CA PHE A 373 0.72 -0.41 19.15
C PHE A 373 0.60 -0.59 17.64
N ASP A 374 0.16 -1.76 17.21
CA ASP A 374 -0.33 -1.98 15.85
C ASP A 374 -1.86 -1.83 15.87
N VAL A 375 -2.37 -0.91 15.07
CA VAL A 375 -3.80 -0.59 15.02
C VAL A 375 -4.54 -1.23 13.83
N GLY A 376 -3.89 -2.14 13.11
CA GLY A 376 -4.39 -2.66 11.86
C GLY A 376 -4.28 -1.63 10.72
N ILE A 377 -4.90 -1.90 9.56
CA ILE A 377 -4.88 -0.95 8.44
C ILE A 377 -5.91 0.16 8.72
N ALA A 378 -5.56 1.07 9.62
CA ALA A 378 -6.44 2.13 10.12
C ALA A 378 -5.63 3.41 10.40
N GLU A 379 -5.17 4.07 9.34
CA GLU A 379 -4.27 5.22 9.40
C GLU A 379 -4.89 6.40 10.15
N GLN A 380 -6.18 6.69 9.94
CA GLN A 380 -6.93 7.72 10.65
C GLN A 380 -6.94 7.46 12.15
N HIS A 381 -7.26 6.22 12.55
CA HIS A 381 -7.25 5.80 13.94
C HIS A 381 -5.84 5.92 14.55
N ALA A 382 -4.79 5.53 13.82
CA ALA A 382 -3.41 5.63 14.28
C ALA A 382 -3.05 7.06 14.73
N VAL A 383 -3.42 8.05 13.92
CA VAL A 383 -3.09 9.46 14.17
C VAL A 383 -3.90 10.03 15.34
N THR A 384 -5.22 9.82 15.37
CA THR A 384 -6.08 10.29 16.49
C THR A 384 -5.71 9.58 17.80
N PHE A 385 -5.39 8.29 17.75
CA PHE A 385 -4.95 7.51 18.91
C PHE A 385 -3.62 8.06 19.48
N ALA A 386 -2.66 8.38 18.60
CA ALA A 386 -1.43 9.04 18.98
C ALA A 386 -1.69 10.43 19.60
N ALA A 387 -2.61 11.22 19.03
CA ALA A 387 -3.01 12.52 19.59
C ALA A 387 -3.56 12.37 21.01
N GLY A 388 -4.44 11.40 21.25
CA GLY A 388 -4.97 11.12 22.60
C GLY A 388 -3.87 10.75 23.60
N MET A 389 -2.89 9.93 23.19
CA MET A 389 -1.74 9.61 24.04
C MET A 389 -0.86 10.81 24.35
N ALA A 390 -0.68 11.71 23.39
CA ALA A 390 0.07 12.95 23.60
C ALA A 390 -0.62 13.90 24.59
N CYS A 391 -1.97 13.96 24.59
CA CYS A 391 -2.74 14.74 25.55
C CYS A 391 -2.45 14.35 27.02
N ASP A 392 -2.21 13.04 27.26
CA ASP A 392 -1.90 12.52 28.60
C ASP A 392 -0.38 12.39 28.88
N GLY A 393 0.44 13.04 28.06
CA GLY A 393 1.87 13.23 28.32
C GLY A 393 2.79 12.11 27.83
N LEU A 394 2.30 11.15 27.02
CA LEU A 394 3.16 10.23 26.29
C LEU A 394 3.83 10.95 25.11
N VAL A 395 4.85 10.33 24.54
CA VAL A 395 5.60 10.80 23.37
C VAL A 395 5.38 9.83 22.23
N PRO A 396 4.30 10.00 21.46
CA PRO A 396 3.96 9.06 20.40
C PRO A 396 4.79 9.29 19.14
N VAL A 397 5.32 8.20 18.59
CA VAL A 397 5.96 8.12 17.29
C VAL A 397 5.05 7.30 16.36
N VAL A 398 4.47 7.95 15.36
CA VAL A 398 3.66 7.30 14.33
C VAL A 398 4.58 6.90 13.18
N ALA A 399 4.89 5.61 13.07
CA ALA A 399 5.70 5.04 11.99
C ALA A 399 4.78 4.62 10.84
N ILE A 400 4.76 5.42 9.79
CA ILE A 400 3.83 5.29 8.67
C ILE A 400 4.54 5.63 7.35
N TYR A 401 4.11 5.00 6.24
CA TYR A 401 4.61 5.41 4.93
C TYR A 401 4.02 6.75 4.50
N SER A 402 4.82 7.57 3.83
CA SER A 402 4.41 8.89 3.35
C SER A 402 3.09 8.83 2.55
N THR A 403 2.96 7.89 1.63
CA THR A 403 1.74 7.72 0.83
C THR A 403 0.52 7.33 1.67
N PHE A 404 0.69 6.56 2.75
CA PHE A 404 -0.43 6.14 3.61
C PHE A 404 -0.89 7.23 4.58
N LEU A 405 0.00 8.17 4.93
CA LEU A 405 -0.38 9.32 5.75
C LEU A 405 -1.44 10.20 5.06
N GLN A 406 -1.53 10.19 3.73
CA GLN A 406 -2.58 10.90 2.99
C GLN A 406 -3.98 10.55 3.49
N ARG A 407 -4.21 9.30 3.94
CA ARG A 407 -5.51 8.84 4.45
C ARG A 407 -5.86 9.41 5.83
N ALA A 408 -4.86 9.89 6.57
CA ALA A 408 -5.01 10.47 7.91
C ALA A 408 -4.67 11.98 7.92
N TYR A 409 -4.78 12.65 6.79
CA TYR A 409 -4.42 14.07 6.66
C TYR A 409 -5.33 14.96 7.52
N ASP A 410 -6.63 14.70 7.54
CA ASP A 410 -7.57 15.42 8.40
C ASP A 410 -7.21 15.28 9.89
N GLN A 411 -6.92 14.05 10.34
CA GLN A 411 -6.56 13.77 11.74
C GLN A 411 -5.23 14.41 12.12
N LEU A 412 -4.26 14.45 11.20
CA LEU A 412 -3.00 15.16 11.42
C LEU A 412 -3.26 16.67 11.58
N LEU A 413 -4.09 17.26 10.73
CA LEU A 413 -4.40 18.68 10.77
C LEU A 413 -5.24 19.04 11.99
N HIS A 414 -6.37 18.34 12.18
CA HIS A 414 -7.39 18.67 13.18
C HIS A 414 -7.05 18.16 14.57
N ASP A 415 -6.63 16.88 14.69
CA ASP A 415 -6.43 16.25 16.00
C ASP A 415 -5.04 16.50 16.57
N VAL A 416 -4.04 16.73 15.69
CA VAL A 416 -2.64 16.93 16.14
C VAL A 416 -2.20 18.38 16.00
N ALA A 417 -2.12 18.92 14.78
CA ALA A 417 -1.48 20.21 14.55
C ALA A 417 -2.29 21.40 15.09
N LEU A 418 -3.63 21.38 14.94
CA LEU A 418 -4.50 22.43 15.48
C LEU A 418 -4.40 22.54 17.00
N GLN A 419 -4.14 21.43 17.70
CA GLN A 419 -3.98 21.35 19.14
C GLN A 419 -2.51 21.47 19.61
N ASP A 420 -1.56 21.64 18.66
CA ASP A 420 -0.12 21.73 18.88
C ASP A 420 0.44 20.53 19.69
N LEU A 421 -0.06 19.33 19.44
CA LEU A 421 0.33 18.12 20.16
C LEU A 421 1.68 17.59 19.68
N PRO A 422 2.60 17.17 20.59
CA PRO A 422 3.94 16.72 20.24
C PRO A 422 3.97 15.28 19.71
N VAL A 423 3.37 15.06 18.55
CA VAL A 423 3.39 13.79 17.83
C VAL A 423 4.52 13.80 16.80
N VAL A 424 5.34 12.75 16.80
CA VAL A 424 6.40 12.55 15.80
C VAL A 424 5.89 11.62 14.70
N PHE A 425 5.88 12.11 13.48
CA PHE A 425 5.57 11.32 12.28
C PHE A 425 6.87 10.86 11.62
N ALA A 426 7.21 9.59 11.75
CA ALA A 426 8.34 8.96 11.06
C ALA A 426 7.84 8.47 9.70
N LEU A 427 8.07 9.29 8.66
CA LEU A 427 7.55 9.07 7.31
C LEU A 427 8.54 8.28 6.47
N ASP A 428 8.39 6.96 6.45
CA ASP A 428 9.16 6.08 5.60
C ASP A 428 8.63 6.08 4.15
N ARG A 429 9.43 5.67 3.19
CA ARG A 429 9.10 5.63 1.74
C ARG A 429 8.73 6.99 1.17
N SER A 430 9.38 8.04 1.63
CA SER A 430 9.25 9.37 1.03
C SER A 430 10.05 9.45 -0.27
N GLY A 431 9.52 10.17 -1.26
CA GLY A 431 10.07 10.17 -2.62
C GLY A 431 9.54 9.03 -3.48
N LEU A 432 10.26 8.70 -4.55
CA LEU A 432 9.94 7.59 -5.44
C LEU A 432 10.26 6.25 -4.76
N VAL A 433 9.33 5.28 -4.87
CA VAL A 433 9.48 3.98 -4.22
C VAL A 433 9.88 2.85 -5.19
N GLY A 434 10.12 3.21 -6.44
CA GLY A 434 10.60 2.26 -7.45
C GLY A 434 9.50 1.33 -7.96
N ALA A 435 9.66 0.04 -7.72
CA ALA A 435 8.84 -1.02 -8.35
C ALA A 435 7.35 -1.00 -7.99
N ASP A 436 6.94 -0.32 -6.90
CA ASP A 436 5.53 -0.21 -6.51
C ASP A 436 4.81 0.95 -7.22
N GLY A 437 5.56 1.85 -7.84
CA GLY A 437 5.05 2.91 -8.71
C GLY A 437 4.24 4.00 -8.01
N ALA A 438 3.40 4.67 -8.79
CA ALA A 438 2.68 5.87 -8.40
C ALA A 438 1.77 5.70 -7.17
N THR A 439 1.22 4.51 -6.95
CA THR A 439 0.32 4.23 -5.82
C THR A 439 1.03 4.28 -4.45
N HIS A 440 2.35 4.08 -4.44
CA HIS A 440 3.16 4.03 -3.22
C HIS A 440 4.17 5.17 -3.12
N ALA A 441 4.26 6.04 -4.13
CA ALA A 441 5.19 7.16 -4.14
C ALA A 441 4.82 8.21 -3.07
N GLY A 442 5.78 8.53 -2.19
CA GLY A 442 5.66 9.55 -1.15
C GLY A 442 6.13 10.91 -1.65
N VAL A 443 5.51 11.44 -2.69
CA VAL A 443 5.98 12.62 -3.42
C VAL A 443 5.08 13.85 -3.27
N TYR A 444 4.13 13.81 -2.33
CA TYR A 444 3.16 14.89 -2.09
C TYR A 444 3.21 15.43 -0.66
N ASP A 445 3.99 14.81 0.22
CA ASP A 445 4.02 15.09 1.66
C ASP A 445 4.50 16.51 2.00
N TYR A 446 5.51 17.05 1.32
CA TYR A 446 5.88 18.45 1.52
C TYR A 446 4.70 19.37 1.25
N ALA A 447 4.01 19.19 0.11
CA ALA A 447 2.95 20.08 -0.31
C ALA A 447 1.78 20.10 0.68
N PHE A 448 1.29 18.94 1.12
CA PHE A 448 0.14 18.89 2.01
C PHE A 448 0.49 19.14 3.49
N LEU A 449 1.76 18.96 3.91
CA LEU A 449 2.18 19.23 5.29
C LEU A 449 2.60 20.69 5.51
N ARG A 450 3.26 21.34 4.51
CA ARG A 450 3.83 22.66 4.73
C ARG A 450 2.78 23.78 4.88
N CYS A 451 1.57 23.60 4.39
CA CYS A 451 0.47 24.53 4.60
C CYS A 451 -0.17 24.45 6.00
N VAL A 452 0.11 23.37 6.76
CA VAL A 452 -0.45 23.16 8.11
C VAL A 452 0.33 23.98 9.13
N PRO A 453 -0.32 24.89 9.90
CA PRO A 453 0.34 25.61 11.00
C PRO A 453 0.97 24.66 12.04
N ASN A 454 1.97 25.14 12.77
CA ASN A 454 2.69 24.44 13.84
C ASN A 454 3.52 23.23 13.40
N MET A 455 3.31 22.67 12.21
CA MET A 455 4.10 21.54 11.71
C MET A 455 5.58 21.91 11.52
N VAL A 456 6.46 21.02 11.98
CA VAL A 456 7.88 21.02 11.62
C VAL A 456 8.11 19.89 10.61
N ILE A 457 8.81 20.18 9.51
CA ILE A 457 9.06 19.21 8.44
C ILE A 457 10.56 19.14 8.18
N MET A 458 11.14 17.96 8.41
CA MET A 458 12.55 17.67 8.24
C MET A 458 12.80 16.58 7.19
N ALA A 459 13.88 16.75 6.44
CA ALA A 459 14.31 15.81 5.40
C ALA A 459 15.82 15.56 5.52
N PRO A 460 16.26 14.41 6.03
CA PRO A 460 17.66 14.09 6.23
C PRO A 460 18.39 13.84 4.92
N ALA A 461 19.61 14.33 4.81
CA ALA A 461 20.50 14.09 3.67
C ALA A 461 21.18 12.71 3.71
N ASP A 462 21.33 12.14 4.90
CA ASP A 462 22.04 10.89 5.15
C ASP A 462 21.51 10.15 6.40
N GLU A 463 22.08 8.98 6.65
CA GLU A 463 21.70 8.08 7.74
C GLU A 463 21.92 8.72 9.13
N ASN A 464 23.04 9.43 9.32
CA ASN A 464 23.32 10.08 10.59
C ASN A 464 22.35 11.23 10.84
N GLU A 465 22.13 12.06 9.84
CA GLU A 465 21.19 13.17 9.95
C GLU A 465 19.75 12.68 10.21
N CYS A 466 19.35 11.53 9.61
CA CYS A 466 18.07 10.89 9.91
C CYS A 466 17.93 10.58 11.41
N ARG A 467 18.93 9.94 12.00
CA ARG A 467 18.95 9.62 13.43
C ARG A 467 18.87 10.86 14.31
N GLN A 468 19.62 11.92 13.97
CA GLN A 468 19.65 13.17 14.75
C GLN A 468 18.36 13.98 14.57
N MET A 469 17.74 13.96 13.40
CA MET A 469 16.43 14.58 13.15
C MET A 469 15.31 13.90 13.94
N LEU A 470 15.29 12.56 13.99
CA LEU A 470 14.33 11.79 14.78
C LEU A 470 14.48 12.11 16.29
N TYR A 471 15.72 12.23 16.79
CA TYR A 471 15.96 12.69 18.16
C TYR A 471 15.46 14.13 18.39
N SER A 472 15.81 15.05 17.49
CA SER A 472 15.39 16.45 17.57
C SER A 472 13.86 16.59 17.53
N ALA A 473 13.17 15.74 16.75
CA ALA A 473 11.72 15.72 16.67
C ALA A 473 11.05 15.49 18.04
N VAL A 474 11.61 14.60 18.86
CA VAL A 474 11.13 14.37 20.23
C VAL A 474 11.39 15.57 21.14
N ARG A 475 12.48 16.32 20.89
CA ARG A 475 12.89 17.45 21.72
C ARG A 475 12.15 18.75 21.42
N TYR A 476 11.60 18.88 20.21
CA TYR A 476 10.95 20.13 19.79
C TYR A 476 9.60 20.40 20.45
N HIS A 477 8.99 19.41 21.09
CA HIS A 477 7.67 19.51 21.73
C HIS A 477 6.61 20.15 20.83
N ALA A 478 6.57 19.72 19.57
CA ALA A 478 5.68 20.21 18.52
C ALA A 478 5.27 19.03 17.62
N PRO A 479 4.27 19.17 16.76
CA PRO A 479 4.02 18.20 15.72
C PRO A 479 5.13 18.21 14.68
N VAL A 480 5.83 17.07 14.50
CA VAL A 480 7.02 16.96 13.65
C VAL A 480 6.91 15.82 12.68
N ALA A 481 7.21 16.06 11.40
CA ALA A 481 7.41 15.03 10.39
C ALA A 481 8.90 14.93 10.03
N VAL A 482 9.46 13.73 10.16
CA VAL A 482 10.79 13.37 9.64
C VAL A 482 10.59 12.46 8.45
N ARG A 483 10.97 12.93 7.28
CA ARG A 483 10.69 12.30 5.99
C ARG A 483 11.94 11.69 5.41
N TYR A 484 12.01 10.36 5.26
CA TYR A 484 13.18 9.65 4.75
C TYR A 484 12.83 8.63 3.66
N PRO A 485 13.76 8.36 2.69
CA PRO A 485 13.46 7.53 1.54
C PRO A 485 13.53 6.04 1.85
N ARG A 486 13.00 5.24 0.92
CA ARG A 486 13.18 3.79 0.90
C ARG A 486 14.64 3.43 0.57
N GLY A 487 15.18 2.40 1.23
CA GLY A 487 16.49 1.83 0.90
C GLY A 487 17.64 2.44 1.68
N THR A 488 18.83 2.40 1.09
CA THR A 488 20.08 2.88 1.71
C THR A 488 20.38 4.30 1.29
N GLY A 489 21.02 5.08 2.16
CA GLY A 489 21.55 6.39 1.84
C GLY A 489 23.00 6.34 1.34
N PRO A 490 23.73 7.47 1.40
CA PRO A 490 25.12 7.55 0.98
C PRO A 490 26.07 6.65 1.79
N GLY A 491 25.66 6.19 2.97
CA GLY A 491 26.46 5.31 3.84
C GLY A 491 27.24 6.06 4.90
N VAL A 492 26.71 7.17 5.38
CA VAL A 492 27.29 7.92 6.49
C VAL A 492 27.03 7.16 7.80
N PRO A 493 28.06 6.84 8.60
CA PRO A 493 27.89 6.14 9.86
C PRO A 493 27.01 6.94 10.82
N ALA A 494 25.92 6.33 11.31
CA ALA A 494 25.05 6.92 12.31
C ALA A 494 25.79 6.97 13.67
N GLN A 495 25.92 8.15 14.23
CA GLN A 495 26.51 8.36 15.56
C GLN A 495 25.55 7.87 16.64
N LYS A 496 26.07 7.19 17.66
CA LYS A 496 25.24 6.72 18.78
C LYS A 496 24.75 7.85 19.66
N GLU A 497 25.59 8.84 19.87
CA GLU A 497 25.28 10.03 20.66
C GLU A 497 24.18 10.84 19.98
N PHE A 498 23.23 11.26 20.78
CA PHE A 498 22.13 12.11 20.32
C PHE A 498 22.55 13.58 20.31
N THR A 499 22.31 14.25 19.20
CA THR A 499 22.56 15.69 19.02
C THR A 499 21.29 16.36 18.53
N GLU A 500 20.83 17.37 19.26
CA GLU A 500 19.70 18.18 18.83
C GLU A 500 20.14 19.16 17.74
N LEU A 501 19.44 19.13 16.60
CA LEU A 501 19.69 20.06 15.50
C LEU A 501 18.98 21.39 15.77
N PRO A 502 19.60 22.54 15.45
CA PRO A 502 18.92 23.83 15.56
C PRO A 502 17.71 23.88 14.60
N ARG A 503 16.51 24.13 15.17
CA ARG A 503 15.26 24.16 14.41
C ARG A 503 15.30 25.22 13.31
N GLY A 504 14.99 24.83 12.08
CA GLY A 504 14.94 25.72 10.93
C GLY A 504 16.30 26.20 10.42
N LYS A 505 17.39 25.52 10.76
CA LYS A 505 18.74 25.89 10.29
C LYS A 505 19.28 24.88 9.27
N ALA A 506 19.65 25.44 8.12
CA ALA A 506 20.31 24.74 7.03
C ALA A 506 21.82 24.62 7.25
N GLU A 507 22.50 23.86 6.40
CA GLU A 507 23.95 23.66 6.46
C GLU A 507 24.57 23.82 5.07
N VAL A 508 25.56 24.70 4.95
CA VAL A 508 26.34 24.83 3.71
C VAL A 508 27.32 23.66 3.61
N ARG A 509 27.09 22.74 2.68
CA ARG A 509 27.93 21.56 2.45
C ARG A 509 29.12 21.86 1.53
N ARG A 510 28.98 22.81 0.63
CA ARG A 510 30.00 23.26 -0.29
C ARG A 510 29.88 24.75 -0.52
N GLN A 511 30.99 25.47 -0.42
CA GLN A 511 31.10 26.84 -0.91
C GLN A 511 31.48 26.84 -2.39
N GLY A 512 30.85 27.68 -3.18
CA GLY A 512 31.09 27.88 -4.58
C GLY A 512 30.81 29.31 -5.02
N LYS A 513 30.57 29.50 -6.31
CA LYS A 513 30.34 30.81 -6.89
C LYS A 513 29.03 30.84 -7.67
N ARG A 514 28.54 32.04 -7.95
CA ARG A 514 27.44 32.39 -8.85
C ARG A 514 26.10 31.70 -8.57
N ILE A 515 26.09 30.35 -8.39
CA ILE A 515 24.85 29.57 -8.22
C ILE A 515 24.80 28.96 -6.82
N ALA A 516 23.66 29.11 -6.14
CA ALA A 516 23.36 28.40 -4.90
C ALA A 516 22.33 27.27 -5.16
N ILE A 517 22.73 26.03 -4.90
CA ILE A 517 21.87 24.84 -5.01
C ILE A 517 21.32 24.54 -3.63
N LEU A 518 20.01 24.71 -3.44
CA LEU A 518 19.27 24.44 -2.22
C LEU A 518 18.66 23.05 -2.31
N ALA A 519 19.29 22.06 -1.71
CA ALA A 519 18.90 20.65 -1.82
C ALA A 519 18.19 20.16 -0.56
N PHE A 520 17.16 19.31 -0.77
CA PHE A 520 16.33 18.76 0.30
C PHE A 520 16.45 17.25 0.38
N GLY A 521 16.78 16.73 1.57
CA GLY A 521 16.81 15.29 1.86
C GLY A 521 17.78 14.50 0.97
N SER A 522 17.31 13.39 0.41
CA SER A 522 18.08 12.51 -0.49
C SER A 522 18.75 13.22 -1.67
N MET A 523 18.25 14.40 -2.04
CA MET A 523 18.77 15.17 -3.18
C MET A 523 20.05 15.95 -2.86
N VAL A 524 20.52 15.98 -1.62
CA VAL A 524 21.80 16.61 -1.27
C VAL A 524 22.99 15.91 -1.94
N ALA A 525 23.03 14.57 -1.94
CA ALA A 525 24.12 13.82 -2.55
C ALA A 525 24.25 14.06 -4.08
N PRO A 526 23.20 13.93 -4.91
CA PRO A 526 23.29 14.27 -6.33
C PRO A 526 23.55 15.78 -6.57
N ALA A 527 23.05 16.68 -5.70
CA ALA A 527 23.34 18.10 -5.78
C ALA A 527 24.82 18.41 -5.52
N MET A 528 25.48 17.68 -4.61
CA MET A 528 26.93 17.79 -4.39
C MET A 528 27.72 17.47 -5.65
N THR A 529 27.36 16.38 -6.35
CA THR A 529 28.01 16.00 -7.63
C THR A 529 27.86 17.11 -8.67
N ALA A 530 26.68 17.67 -8.83
CA ALA A 530 26.45 18.80 -9.75
C ALA A 530 27.17 20.07 -9.30
N GLY A 531 27.18 20.36 -8.00
CA GLY A 531 27.83 21.53 -7.43
C GLY A 531 29.34 21.51 -7.61
N GLU A 532 30.00 20.34 -7.53
CA GLU A 532 31.43 20.18 -7.82
C GLU A 532 31.73 20.49 -9.29
N ALA A 533 30.92 19.98 -10.23
CA ALA A 533 31.11 20.18 -11.66
C ALA A 533 30.87 21.65 -12.10
N LEU A 534 30.06 22.41 -11.34
CA LEU A 534 29.65 23.78 -11.66
C LEU A 534 30.34 24.83 -10.80
N ASP A 535 31.21 24.47 -9.87
CA ASP A 535 31.74 25.34 -8.83
C ASP A 535 30.61 26.12 -8.08
N ALA A 536 29.46 25.47 -7.88
CA ALA A 536 28.30 26.03 -7.21
C ALA A 536 28.32 25.83 -5.69
N THR A 537 27.71 26.74 -4.95
CA THR A 537 27.42 26.53 -3.51
C THR A 537 26.32 25.48 -3.39
N VAL A 538 26.49 24.51 -2.46
CA VAL A 538 25.47 23.49 -2.17
C VAL A 538 25.07 23.57 -0.70
N VAL A 539 23.78 23.70 -0.48
CA VAL A 539 23.17 23.81 0.84
C VAL A 539 22.28 22.60 1.10
N ASN A 540 22.52 21.91 2.19
CA ASN A 540 21.55 20.98 2.77
C ASN A 540 20.52 21.79 3.57
N MET A 541 19.33 21.92 3.03
CA MET A 541 18.27 22.74 3.65
C MET A 541 17.71 22.14 4.93
N ARG A 542 17.84 20.82 5.14
CA ARG A 542 17.37 20.09 6.33
C ARG A 542 15.88 20.24 6.62
N PHE A 543 15.38 21.47 6.65
CA PHE A 543 14.01 21.82 7.00
C PHE A 543 13.25 22.37 5.79
N VAL A 544 12.09 21.78 5.54
CA VAL A 544 11.11 22.35 4.61
C VAL A 544 10.26 23.39 5.35
N LYS A 545 10.03 23.15 6.65
CA LYS A 545 9.32 24.08 7.56
C LYS A 545 9.82 23.90 9.01
N PRO A 546 10.21 24.99 9.71
CA PRO A 546 10.45 26.30 9.12
C PRO A 546 11.68 26.27 8.21
N ILE A 547 11.64 27.01 7.12
CA ILE A 547 12.77 27.14 6.21
C ILE A 547 13.79 28.16 6.74
N ASP A 548 15.08 27.97 6.43
CA ASP A 548 16.12 28.93 6.81
C ASP A 548 16.11 30.18 5.89
N ALA A 549 15.18 31.08 6.17
CA ALA A 549 15.00 32.30 5.39
C ALA A 549 16.22 33.24 5.48
N ASP A 550 16.93 33.24 6.61
CA ASP A 550 18.11 34.09 6.79
C ASP A 550 19.23 33.66 5.85
N LEU A 551 19.55 32.36 5.80
CA LEU A 551 20.55 31.84 4.89
C LEU A 551 20.18 32.09 3.40
N ILE A 552 18.90 31.95 3.04
CA ILE A 552 18.46 32.25 1.66
C ILE A 552 18.71 33.71 1.32
N ARG A 553 18.44 34.66 2.24
CA ARG A 553 18.71 36.11 2.04
C ARG A 553 20.21 36.39 1.94
N GLU A 554 21.03 35.77 2.79
CA GLU A 554 22.49 35.88 2.73
C GLU A 554 23.07 35.39 1.40
N LEU A 555 22.62 34.24 0.93
CA LEU A 555 23.03 33.71 -0.36
C LEU A 555 22.56 34.58 -1.52
N ALA A 556 21.39 35.19 -1.43
CA ALA A 556 20.90 36.11 -2.45
C ALA A 556 21.78 37.36 -2.62
N ALA A 557 22.49 37.79 -1.57
CA ALA A 557 23.42 38.90 -1.68
C ALA A 557 24.73 38.56 -2.43
N THR A 558 25.08 37.27 -2.51
CA THR A 558 26.40 36.82 -3.01
C THR A 558 26.31 35.93 -4.27
N HIS A 559 25.12 35.44 -4.63
CA HIS A 559 24.91 34.53 -5.76
C HIS A 559 24.00 35.17 -6.82
N ASP A 560 24.21 34.80 -8.07
CA ASP A 560 23.48 35.30 -9.23
C ASP A 560 22.12 34.61 -9.39
N ALA A 561 22.05 33.32 -9.06
CA ALA A 561 20.85 32.48 -9.25
C ALA A 561 20.73 31.39 -8.18
N PHE A 562 19.51 30.88 -8.03
CA PHE A 562 19.18 29.74 -7.18
C PHE A 562 18.72 28.54 -7.99
N VAL A 563 19.02 27.38 -7.46
CA VAL A 563 18.47 26.08 -7.92
C VAL A 563 17.92 25.35 -6.71
N THR A 564 16.67 24.92 -6.73
CA THR A 564 16.14 24.04 -5.69
C THR A 564 16.07 22.62 -6.20
N VAL A 565 16.41 21.64 -5.36
CA VAL A 565 16.39 20.21 -5.74
C VAL A 565 15.66 19.39 -4.69
N GLU A 566 14.58 18.73 -5.11
CA GLU A 566 13.72 17.94 -4.22
C GLU A 566 13.21 16.66 -4.90
N GLU A 567 13.18 15.54 -4.20
CA GLU A 567 12.51 14.30 -4.63
C GLU A 567 11.04 14.34 -4.22
N HIS A 568 10.33 15.27 -4.84
CA HIS A 568 8.95 15.63 -4.57
C HIS A 568 8.39 16.35 -5.80
N VAL A 569 7.06 16.46 -5.92
CA VAL A 569 6.46 17.30 -6.96
C VAL A 569 6.86 18.77 -6.76
N VAL A 570 7.18 19.46 -7.84
CA VAL A 570 7.57 20.88 -7.79
C VAL A 570 6.43 21.75 -7.22
N MET A 571 5.19 21.42 -7.58
CA MET A 571 4.01 22.18 -7.19
C MET A 571 3.77 22.11 -5.68
N GLY A 572 3.89 23.26 -5.01
CA GLY A 572 3.72 23.35 -3.55
C GLY A 572 4.82 22.68 -2.72
N GLY A 573 5.90 22.19 -3.35
CA GLY A 573 7.03 21.53 -2.70
C GLY A 573 7.96 22.50 -1.94
N ALA A 574 9.14 22.02 -1.60
CA ALA A 574 10.14 22.76 -0.84
C ALA A 574 10.73 23.94 -1.64
N GLY A 575 10.89 23.77 -2.97
CA GLY A 575 11.30 24.85 -3.86
C GLY A 575 10.33 26.03 -3.84
N SER A 576 9.02 25.77 -3.75
CA SER A 576 8.01 26.82 -3.59
C SER A 576 8.20 27.62 -2.30
N ALA A 577 8.61 26.98 -1.19
CA ALA A 577 8.92 27.70 0.05
C ALA A 577 10.10 28.66 -0.12
N CYS A 578 11.12 28.28 -0.89
CA CYS A 578 12.24 29.18 -1.21
C CYS A 578 11.78 30.41 -2.01
N LEU A 579 10.89 30.21 -3.00
CA LEU A 579 10.30 31.32 -3.76
C LEU A 579 9.48 32.27 -2.88
N GLU A 580 8.72 31.75 -1.94
CA GLU A 580 7.94 32.54 -0.98
C GLU A 580 8.87 33.45 -0.13
N VAL A 581 10.00 32.91 0.36
CA VAL A 581 11.00 33.71 1.10
C VAL A 581 11.59 34.84 0.26
N LEU A 582 11.95 34.54 -0.99
CA LEU A 582 12.49 35.56 -1.90
C LEU A 582 11.45 36.65 -2.21
N ALA A 583 10.21 36.25 -2.48
CA ALA A 583 9.10 37.17 -2.77
C ALA A 583 8.77 38.06 -1.56
N GLU A 584 8.67 37.50 -0.36
CA GLU A 584 8.44 38.25 0.89
C GLU A 584 9.56 39.27 1.18
N ALA A 585 10.80 38.91 0.83
CA ALA A 585 11.96 39.76 1.01
C ALA A 585 12.13 40.82 -0.11
N GLY A 586 11.29 40.79 -1.16
CA GLY A 586 11.43 41.64 -2.35
C GLY A 586 12.71 41.37 -3.14
N ILE A 587 13.23 40.14 -3.09
CA ILE A 587 14.47 39.73 -3.77
C ILE A 587 14.14 39.14 -5.14
N GLU A 588 14.58 39.82 -6.20
CA GLU A 588 14.46 39.35 -7.57
C GLU A 588 15.73 38.59 -8.00
N LYS A 589 15.69 37.26 -7.95
CA LYS A 589 16.75 36.37 -8.43
C LYS A 589 16.17 35.29 -9.35
N PRO A 590 16.87 34.92 -10.42
CA PRO A 590 16.49 33.76 -11.22
C PRO A 590 16.51 32.48 -10.36
N VAL A 591 15.44 31.70 -10.44
CA VAL A 591 15.33 30.42 -9.73
C VAL A 591 14.99 29.31 -10.72
N LEU A 592 15.69 28.19 -10.60
CA LEU A 592 15.38 26.93 -11.29
C LEU A 592 14.85 25.94 -10.26
N LEU A 593 13.62 25.48 -10.43
CA LEU A 593 13.03 24.45 -9.58
C LEU A 593 13.25 23.06 -10.22
N LEU A 594 13.98 22.18 -9.54
CA LEU A 594 14.22 20.79 -9.93
C LEU A 594 13.48 19.85 -8.98
N GLY A 595 12.55 19.11 -9.50
CA GLY A 595 11.72 18.13 -8.82
C GLY A 595 10.89 17.34 -9.82
N LEU A 596 9.94 16.56 -9.32
CA LEU A 596 9.06 15.74 -10.15
C LEU A 596 8.02 16.61 -10.85
N PRO A 597 7.73 16.32 -12.14
CA PRO A 597 6.76 17.07 -12.93
C PRO A 597 5.31 16.78 -12.52
N ASP A 598 4.37 17.58 -13.07
CA ASP A 598 2.92 17.42 -12.90
C ASP A 598 2.39 16.23 -13.72
N ARG A 599 2.84 15.02 -13.36
CA ARG A 599 2.35 13.73 -13.84
C ARG A 599 2.71 12.61 -12.88
N TYR A 600 1.95 11.53 -12.89
CA TYR A 600 2.32 10.32 -12.16
C TYR A 600 3.55 9.67 -12.77
N ILE A 601 4.54 9.34 -11.93
CA ILE A 601 5.77 8.66 -12.37
C ILE A 601 5.50 7.14 -12.40
N GLU A 602 5.91 6.52 -13.49
CA GLU A 602 5.78 5.06 -13.69
C GLU A 602 6.61 4.27 -12.66
N HIS A 603 6.26 2.99 -12.51
CA HIS A 603 7.06 2.06 -11.71
C HIS A 603 8.37 1.69 -12.44
N GLY A 604 9.40 1.34 -11.67
CA GLY A 604 10.71 0.98 -12.22
C GLY A 604 11.78 0.96 -11.14
N GLU A 605 13.04 0.83 -11.52
CA GLU A 605 14.16 0.98 -10.60
C GLU A 605 14.30 2.45 -10.16
N HIS A 606 14.46 2.71 -8.87
CA HIS A 606 14.50 4.07 -8.31
C HIS A 606 15.56 4.96 -8.97
N ALA A 607 16.80 4.46 -9.11
CA ALA A 607 17.88 5.22 -9.73
C ALA A 607 17.63 5.52 -11.22
N LEU A 608 16.99 4.60 -11.96
CA LEU A 608 16.56 4.83 -13.33
C LEU A 608 15.52 5.95 -13.39
N LEU A 609 14.52 5.92 -12.50
CA LEU A 609 13.46 6.92 -12.48
C LEU A 609 14.03 8.32 -12.18
N LEU A 610 14.90 8.46 -11.19
CA LEU A 610 15.58 9.74 -10.90
C LEU A 610 16.38 10.25 -12.11
N ARG A 611 17.10 9.38 -12.81
CA ARG A 611 17.84 9.75 -14.01
C ARG A 611 16.92 10.20 -15.14
N LEU A 612 15.80 9.51 -15.37
CA LEU A 612 14.82 9.89 -16.38
C LEU A 612 14.17 11.27 -16.10
N GLU A 613 13.99 11.60 -14.82
CA GLU A 613 13.49 12.90 -14.40
C GLU A 613 14.60 13.99 -14.31
N GLY A 614 15.87 13.64 -14.57
CA GLY A 614 17.00 14.56 -14.50
C GLY A 614 17.33 15.02 -13.09
N LEU A 615 17.12 14.13 -12.11
CA LEU A 615 17.38 14.36 -10.68
C LEU A 615 18.61 13.60 -10.17
N ASP A 616 19.35 12.89 -11.03
CA ASP A 616 20.70 12.42 -10.71
C ASP A 616 21.73 13.57 -10.90
N GLY A 617 22.95 13.39 -10.41
CA GLY A 617 23.98 14.44 -10.46
C GLY A 617 24.21 15.02 -11.85
N PRO A 618 24.48 14.20 -12.89
CA PRO A 618 24.63 14.67 -14.27
C PRO A 618 23.38 15.34 -14.83
N GLY A 619 22.18 14.86 -14.48
CA GLY A 619 20.91 15.44 -14.91
C GLY A 619 20.69 16.84 -14.32
N ILE A 620 20.97 17.00 -13.02
CA ILE A 620 20.94 18.30 -12.33
C ILE A 620 21.93 19.27 -12.99
N GLU A 621 23.19 18.87 -13.18
CA GLU A 621 24.21 19.69 -13.85
C GLU A 621 23.72 20.15 -15.24
N LYS A 622 23.24 19.20 -16.05
CA LYS A 622 22.76 19.48 -17.41
C LYS A 622 21.65 20.55 -17.39
N ARG A 623 20.63 20.38 -16.56
CA ARG A 623 19.49 21.31 -16.45
C ARG A 623 19.92 22.70 -15.96
N ILE A 624 20.92 22.77 -15.09
CA ILE A 624 21.49 24.04 -14.62
C ILE A 624 22.20 24.75 -15.77
N ARG A 625 23.06 24.04 -16.54
CA ARG A 625 23.76 24.62 -17.71
C ARG A 625 22.80 25.07 -18.80
N GLU A 626 21.73 24.32 -19.05
CA GLU A 626 20.69 24.70 -20.03
C GLU A 626 19.97 25.98 -19.60
N ARG A 627 19.71 26.17 -18.34
CA ARG A 627 18.98 27.36 -17.80
C ARG A 627 19.91 28.56 -17.58
N PHE A 628 21.15 28.30 -17.21
CA PHE A 628 22.19 29.28 -16.90
C PHE A 628 23.49 28.94 -17.65
N PRO A 629 23.55 29.24 -18.96
CA PRO A 629 24.68 28.83 -19.84
C PRO A 629 26.04 29.36 -19.40
N GLU A 630 26.05 30.45 -18.63
CA GLU A 630 27.26 31.07 -18.13
C GLU A 630 27.67 30.58 -16.72
N ALA A 631 27.01 29.51 -16.22
CA ALA A 631 27.27 28.94 -14.90
C ALA A 631 28.62 28.22 -14.80
#